data_87b049ffe2a244a871526ad474cb145c
#
_entry.id   87b049ffe2a244a871526ad474cb145c
#
_cell.length_a   1.000
_cell.length_b   1.000
_cell.length_c   1.000
_cell.angle_alpha   90.00
_cell.angle_beta   90.00
_cell.angle_gamma   90.00
#
_symmetry.space_group_name_H-M   'P 1'
#
loop_
_entity.id
_entity.type
_entity.pdbx_description
1 polymer ?
#
loop_
_entity_poly.entity_id
_entity_poly.type
_entity_poly.pdbx_seq_one_letter_code
_entity_poly.pdbx_strand_id
1 'polypeptide(L)'
;MAIETTNNVPVAAVEVVTDEEIKTQPVEETGLMTMGNDVPNVDVALEQWNAYQKLCKGLLDDNDYQEIIVKEKDEKGNWIKVKRHFKKKSAWQKLSRAFNVETQITDRELLRTQTGRIKEAYYCVRATLPNGRCVESDALCSRSEKGKDKVSDHTIMSTAKTRATNRAIAELIGAGEVSAEEMGAEKQLKLEEESSSSKK
;
A
#
# COMPACT_ATOMS: atom_id res chain seq x y z
N MET A 1 -25.29 -60.38 26.71
CA MET A 1 -25.41 -59.21 27.61
C MET A 1 -25.04 -57.99 26.82
N ALA A 2 -26.07 -57.26 26.42
CA ALA A 2 -25.94 -55.99 25.72
C ALA A 2 -25.99 -54.88 26.76
N ILE A 3 -25.09 -53.91 26.69
CA ILE A 3 -25.12 -52.69 27.47
C ILE A 3 -25.30 -51.54 26.46
N GLU A 4 -26.55 -51.06 26.37
CA GLU A 4 -26.87 -49.79 25.72
C GLU A 4 -26.50 -48.66 26.65
N THR A 5 -25.65 -47.76 26.18
CA THR A 5 -25.38 -46.47 26.84
C THR A 5 -25.94 -45.36 25.95
N THR A 6 -27.13 -44.92 26.28
CA THR A 6 -27.75 -43.73 25.71
C THR A 6 -27.13 -42.47 26.33
N ASN A 7 -26.30 -41.75 25.57
CA ASN A 7 -25.89 -40.39 25.93
C ASN A 7 -26.96 -39.40 25.52
N ASN A 8 -27.75 -38.97 26.48
CA ASN A 8 -28.72 -37.91 26.34
C ASN A 8 -28.02 -36.56 26.63
N VAL A 9 -27.70 -35.80 25.59
CA VAL A 9 -27.19 -34.43 25.71
C VAL A 9 -28.40 -33.51 25.69
N PRO A 10 -28.62 -32.66 26.70
CA PRO A 10 -29.73 -31.73 26.68
C PRO A 10 -29.48 -30.62 25.60
N VAL A 11 -30.42 -30.50 24.70
CA VAL A 11 -30.49 -29.40 23.73
C VAL A 11 -30.80 -28.14 24.51
N ALA A 12 -29.82 -27.23 24.60
CA ALA A 12 -30.04 -25.89 25.14
C ALA A 12 -31.04 -25.15 24.27
N ALA A 13 -32.09 -24.60 24.90
CA ALA A 13 -33.10 -23.80 24.26
C ALA A 13 -32.45 -22.60 23.58
N VAL A 14 -32.66 -22.45 22.28
CA VAL A 14 -32.35 -21.24 21.54
C VAL A 14 -33.37 -20.20 21.92
N GLU A 15 -33.00 -19.20 22.72
CA GLU A 15 -33.80 -18.01 22.92
C GLU A 15 -33.90 -17.27 21.58
N VAL A 16 -35.11 -17.20 21.05
CA VAL A 16 -35.45 -16.35 19.92
C VAL A 16 -35.43 -14.92 20.44
N VAL A 17 -34.37 -14.18 20.14
CA VAL A 17 -34.33 -12.73 20.36
C VAL A 17 -35.25 -12.10 19.32
N THR A 18 -36.39 -11.59 19.76
CA THR A 18 -37.32 -10.80 18.95
C THR A 18 -36.69 -9.49 18.51
N ASP A 19 -36.96 -9.12 17.25
CA ASP A 19 -36.54 -7.88 16.58
C ASP A 19 -37.15 -6.63 17.25
N GLU A 20 -36.72 -6.27 18.44
CA GLU A 20 -37.07 -4.98 19.01
C GLU A 20 -35.80 -4.24 19.48
N GLU A 21 -35.58 -3.11 18.80
CA GLU A 21 -34.70 -2.01 19.20
C GLU A 21 -33.18 -2.23 19.15
N ILE A 22 -32.63 -2.49 17.98
CA ILE A 22 -31.32 -1.95 17.68
C ILE A 22 -31.51 -0.45 17.41
N LYS A 23 -31.48 0.36 18.45
CA LYS A 23 -31.24 1.81 18.33
C LYS A 23 -29.85 1.96 17.76
N THR A 24 -29.77 2.09 16.44
CA THR A 24 -28.59 2.60 15.76
C THR A 24 -28.35 4.01 16.29
N GLN A 25 -27.42 4.13 17.25
CA GLN A 25 -26.83 5.45 17.54
C GLN A 25 -26.22 5.95 16.23
N PRO A 26 -26.46 7.21 15.84
CA PRO A 26 -25.81 7.76 14.68
C PRO A 26 -24.30 7.63 14.92
N VAL A 27 -23.64 6.82 14.10
CA VAL A 27 -22.18 6.85 13.98
C VAL A 27 -21.89 8.29 13.56
N GLU A 28 -21.31 9.09 14.43
CA GLU A 28 -20.76 10.38 14.03
C GLU A 28 -19.84 10.08 12.86
N GLU A 29 -20.29 10.47 11.67
CA GLU A 29 -19.49 10.46 10.46
C GLU A 29 -18.26 11.32 10.74
N THR A 30 -17.17 10.69 11.15
CA THR A 30 -15.84 11.28 11.03
C THR A 30 -15.55 11.35 9.53
N GLY A 31 -16.24 12.30 8.88
CA GLY A 31 -16.29 12.47 7.45
C GLY A 31 -14.94 12.90 6.92
N LEU A 32 -14.22 11.94 6.38
CA LEU A 32 -13.34 12.24 5.26
C LEU A 32 -14.29 12.63 4.11
N MET A 33 -14.30 13.93 3.74
CA MET A 33 -15.09 14.58 2.70
C MET A 33 -16.02 13.65 1.91
N THR A 34 -17.32 13.69 2.20
CA THR A 34 -18.34 13.30 1.23
C THR A 34 -18.29 14.36 0.12
N MET A 35 -17.88 13.97 -1.08
CA MET A 35 -18.01 14.81 -2.27
C MET A 35 -19.49 14.90 -2.64
N GLY A 36 -20.25 15.76 -1.94
CA GLY A 36 -21.47 16.34 -2.45
C GLY A 36 -21.08 17.45 -3.44
N ASN A 37 -22.01 17.83 -4.30
CA ASN A 37 -21.83 18.91 -5.29
C ASN A 37 -21.58 20.30 -4.70
N ASP A 38 -21.33 20.42 -3.41
CA ASP A 38 -21.04 21.65 -2.71
C ASP A 38 -19.55 21.96 -2.80
N VAL A 39 -19.23 23.20 -3.14
CA VAL A 39 -17.86 23.71 -3.09
C VAL A 39 -17.34 23.48 -1.67
N PRO A 40 -16.23 22.73 -1.49
CA PRO A 40 -15.75 22.43 -0.16
C PRO A 40 -15.40 23.73 0.58
N ASN A 41 -15.84 23.84 1.84
CA ASN A 41 -15.43 24.94 2.69
C ASN A 41 -13.89 24.89 2.83
N VAL A 42 -13.21 25.89 2.30
CA VAL A 42 -11.74 25.94 2.22
C VAL A 42 -11.10 25.82 3.60
N ASP A 43 -11.67 26.46 4.62
CA ASP A 43 -11.11 26.44 5.98
C ASP A 43 -11.19 25.03 6.57
N VAL A 44 -12.32 24.35 6.43
CA VAL A 44 -12.50 22.95 6.85
C VAL A 44 -11.54 22.02 6.12
N ALA A 45 -11.37 22.21 4.81
CA ALA A 45 -10.44 21.40 4.02
C ALA A 45 -8.97 21.58 4.47
N LEU A 46 -8.58 22.82 4.78
CA LEU A 46 -7.24 23.14 5.30
C LEU A 46 -7.03 22.57 6.70
N GLU A 47 -8.01 22.63 7.59
CA GLU A 47 -7.93 22.02 8.92
C GLU A 47 -7.77 20.51 8.84
N GLN A 48 -8.54 19.83 7.99
CA GLN A 48 -8.44 18.39 7.76
C GLN A 48 -7.06 18.02 7.19
N TRP A 49 -6.56 18.79 6.23
CA TRP A 49 -5.23 18.59 5.66
C TRP A 49 -4.13 18.75 6.71
N ASN A 50 -4.21 19.78 7.54
CA ASN A 50 -3.26 20.02 8.63
C ASN A 50 -3.30 18.90 9.67
N ALA A 51 -4.48 18.40 10.03
CA ALA A 51 -4.65 17.26 10.93
C ALA A 51 -4.03 15.98 10.34
N TYR A 52 -4.23 15.73 9.04
CA TYR A 52 -3.59 14.63 8.30
C TYR A 52 -2.06 14.73 8.35
N GLN A 53 -1.49 15.90 8.02
CA GLN A 53 -0.04 16.12 8.08
C GLN A 53 0.52 15.91 9.50
N LYS A 54 -0.18 16.38 10.51
CA LYS A 54 0.19 16.19 11.92
C LYS A 54 0.17 14.71 12.32
N LEU A 55 -0.85 13.96 11.89
CA LEU A 55 -0.95 12.51 12.10
C LEU A 55 0.23 11.79 11.47
N CYS A 56 0.50 12.04 10.18
CA CYS A 56 1.60 11.41 9.47
C CYS A 56 2.96 11.69 10.14
N LYS A 57 3.20 12.93 10.56
CA LYS A 57 4.44 13.31 11.27
C LYS A 57 4.57 12.65 12.64
N GLY A 58 3.47 12.52 13.39
CA GLY A 58 3.48 11.92 14.72
C GLY A 58 3.53 10.39 14.73
N LEU A 59 3.08 9.75 13.63
CA LEU A 59 3.00 8.30 13.51
C LEU A 59 4.32 7.68 13.04
N LEU A 60 5.08 8.40 12.21
CA LEU A 60 6.27 7.90 11.55
C LEU A 60 7.54 8.36 12.29
N ASP A 61 8.51 7.48 12.37
CA ASP A 61 9.84 7.74 12.92
C ASP A 61 10.94 7.57 11.87
N ASP A 62 12.19 7.89 12.20
CA ASP A 62 13.34 7.82 11.28
C ASP A 62 13.54 6.41 10.69
N ASN A 63 13.14 5.36 11.41
CA ASN A 63 13.24 3.99 10.93
C ASN A 63 12.25 3.69 9.80
N ASP A 64 11.21 4.50 9.63
CA ASP A 64 10.21 4.36 8.57
C ASP A 64 10.65 4.98 7.26
N TYR A 65 11.78 5.68 7.25
CA TYR A 65 12.33 6.31 6.06
C TYR A 65 13.62 5.65 5.61
N GLN A 66 13.88 5.74 4.32
CA GLN A 66 15.14 5.41 3.70
C GLN A 66 15.70 6.63 2.99
N GLU A 67 16.94 7.01 3.33
CA GLU A 67 17.66 8.04 2.61
C GLU A 67 18.19 7.47 1.28
N ILE A 68 17.82 8.10 0.18
CA ILE A 68 18.29 7.74 -1.16
C ILE A 68 18.87 8.99 -1.81
N ILE A 69 20.06 8.86 -2.40
CA ILE A 69 20.70 9.94 -3.16
C ILE A 69 20.10 9.91 -4.57
N VAL A 70 19.41 10.97 -4.94
CA VAL A 70 18.81 11.17 -6.26
C VAL A 70 19.64 12.21 -7.02
N LYS A 71 19.82 12.02 -8.31
CA LYS A 71 20.38 13.05 -9.18
C LYS A 71 19.25 13.91 -9.73
N GLU A 72 19.34 15.20 -9.53
CA GLU A 72 18.36 16.19 -10.01
C GLU A 72 19.10 17.31 -10.74
N LYS A 73 18.41 18.00 -11.65
CA LYS A 73 18.96 19.21 -12.27
C LYS A 73 18.66 20.43 -11.40
N ASP A 74 19.69 21.25 -11.16
CA ASP A 74 19.50 22.55 -10.53
C ASP A 74 18.83 23.55 -11.49
N GLU A 75 18.53 24.75 -11.01
CA GLU A 75 17.93 25.83 -11.81
C GLU A 75 18.80 26.24 -13.03
N LYS A 76 20.09 25.93 -12.99
CA LYS A 76 21.05 26.20 -14.06
C LYS A 76 21.24 25.02 -15.01
N GLY A 77 20.51 23.92 -14.81
CA GLY A 77 20.58 22.71 -15.63
C GLY A 77 21.71 21.75 -15.29
N ASN A 78 22.50 21.98 -14.22
CA ASN A 78 23.59 21.09 -13.79
C ASN A 78 23.03 19.94 -12.95
N TRP A 79 23.63 18.76 -13.11
CA TRP A 79 23.27 17.60 -12.30
C TRP A 79 23.86 17.70 -10.90
N ILE A 80 22.97 17.75 -9.90
CA ILE A 80 23.32 17.73 -8.47
C ILE A 80 22.83 16.46 -7.81
N LYS A 81 23.51 16.04 -6.75
CA LYS A 81 23.09 14.91 -5.91
C LYS A 81 22.34 15.45 -4.71
N VAL A 82 21.07 15.07 -4.60
CA VAL A 82 20.20 15.47 -3.49
C VAL A 82 19.84 14.24 -2.66
N LYS A 83 19.90 14.36 -1.36
CA LYS A 83 19.40 13.33 -0.43
C LYS A 83 17.90 13.52 -0.24
N ARG A 84 17.14 12.46 -0.51
CA ARG A 84 15.70 12.43 -0.28
C ARG A 84 15.32 11.27 0.62
N HIS A 85 14.33 11.48 1.45
CA HIS A 85 13.78 10.46 2.35
C HIS A 85 12.52 9.86 1.74
N PHE A 86 12.52 8.56 1.56
CA PHE A 86 11.39 7.81 1.02
C PHE A 86 10.81 6.90 2.09
N LYS A 87 9.48 6.84 2.18
CA LYS A 87 8.80 5.95 3.11
C LYS A 87 9.06 4.49 2.75
N LYS A 88 9.47 3.70 3.74
CA LYS A 88 9.60 2.23 3.63
C LYS A 88 8.27 1.54 3.83
N LYS A 89 8.23 0.23 3.58
CA LYS A 89 7.07 -0.63 3.84
C LYS A 89 6.50 -0.44 5.25
N SER A 90 7.35 -0.27 6.28
CA SER A 90 6.90 -0.07 7.67
C SER A 90 6.04 1.18 7.82
N ALA A 91 6.42 2.29 7.17
CA ALA A 91 5.64 3.53 7.15
C ALA A 91 4.24 3.30 6.56
N TRP A 92 4.17 2.64 5.40
CA TRP A 92 2.89 2.36 4.74
C TRP A 92 2.00 1.43 5.55
N GLN A 93 2.58 0.47 6.28
CA GLN A 93 1.85 -0.39 7.20
C GLN A 93 1.28 0.39 8.41
N LYS A 94 2.05 1.32 8.98
CA LYS A 94 1.58 2.20 10.06
C LYS A 94 0.43 3.09 9.59
N LEU A 95 0.59 3.73 8.41
CA LEU A 95 -0.45 4.55 7.80
C LEU A 95 -1.70 3.74 7.47
N SER A 96 -1.56 2.57 6.85
CA SER A 96 -2.68 1.66 6.56
C SER A 96 -3.48 1.34 7.82
N ARG A 97 -2.80 1.05 8.94
CA ARG A 97 -3.46 0.78 10.22
C ARG A 97 -4.14 2.02 10.80
N ALA A 98 -3.50 3.18 10.74
CA ALA A 98 -4.05 4.44 11.27
C ALA A 98 -5.32 4.88 10.52
N PHE A 99 -5.36 4.66 9.21
CA PHE A 99 -6.52 4.98 8.37
C PHE A 99 -7.49 3.80 8.20
N ASN A 100 -7.24 2.68 8.88
CA ASN A 100 -8.04 1.45 8.80
C ASN A 100 -8.24 0.98 7.34
N VAL A 101 -7.14 1.01 6.56
CA VAL A 101 -7.15 0.58 5.16
C VAL A 101 -7.11 -0.93 5.06
N GLU A 102 -8.07 -1.53 4.39
CA GLU A 102 -8.04 -2.93 3.97
C GLU A 102 -7.36 -3.06 2.62
N THR A 103 -6.54 -4.12 2.42
CA THR A 103 -5.88 -4.36 1.13
C THR A 103 -6.16 -5.78 0.63
N GLN A 104 -6.51 -5.91 -0.65
CA GLN A 104 -6.80 -7.17 -1.33
C GLN A 104 -6.01 -7.27 -2.63
N ILE A 105 -5.40 -8.42 -2.90
CA ILE A 105 -4.83 -8.70 -4.22
C ILE A 105 -5.99 -9.02 -5.16
N THR A 106 -6.16 -8.22 -6.22
CA THR A 106 -7.20 -8.41 -7.24
C THR A 106 -6.69 -9.16 -8.45
N ASP A 107 -5.39 -9.02 -8.76
CA ASP A 107 -4.78 -9.75 -9.84
C ASP A 107 -3.30 -10.09 -9.57
N ARG A 108 -2.82 -11.18 -10.19
CA ARG A 108 -1.43 -11.64 -10.08
C ARG A 108 -1.02 -12.43 -11.30
N GLU A 109 0.05 -12.00 -11.97
CA GLU A 109 0.67 -12.71 -13.06
C GLU A 109 2.13 -13.03 -12.77
N LEU A 110 2.58 -14.23 -13.18
CA LEU A 110 3.95 -14.69 -13.02
C LEU A 110 4.49 -15.20 -14.35
N LEU A 111 5.41 -14.45 -14.93
CA LEU A 111 6.14 -14.88 -16.11
C LEU A 111 7.35 -15.72 -15.68
N ARG A 112 7.48 -16.93 -16.24
CA ARG A 112 8.59 -17.85 -15.93
C ARG A 112 9.55 -17.99 -17.09
N THR A 113 10.81 -18.26 -16.76
CA THR A 113 11.84 -18.66 -17.72
C THR A 113 11.62 -20.12 -18.16
N GLN A 114 12.34 -20.56 -19.21
CA GLN A 114 12.36 -21.97 -19.63
C GLN A 114 12.82 -22.92 -18.49
N THR A 115 13.63 -22.42 -17.55
CA THR A 115 14.12 -23.20 -16.40
C THR A 115 13.13 -23.20 -15.22
N GLY A 116 11.92 -22.63 -15.39
CA GLY A 116 10.87 -22.58 -14.37
C GLY A 116 11.02 -21.45 -13.34
N ARG A 117 12.13 -20.67 -13.34
CA ARG A 117 12.33 -19.54 -12.44
C ARG A 117 11.43 -18.38 -12.82
N ILE A 118 10.98 -17.60 -11.83
CA ILE A 118 10.20 -16.39 -12.07
C ILE A 118 11.10 -15.34 -12.73
N LYS A 119 10.76 -14.93 -13.96
CA LYS A 119 11.37 -13.81 -14.68
C LYS A 119 10.79 -12.48 -14.22
N GLU A 120 9.47 -12.43 -14.15
CA GLU A 120 8.70 -11.24 -13.77
C GLU A 120 7.51 -11.62 -12.90
N ALA A 121 7.16 -10.74 -11.98
CA ALA A 121 5.95 -10.84 -11.18
C ALA A 121 5.18 -9.53 -11.26
N TYR A 122 3.91 -9.61 -11.57
CA TYR A 122 2.94 -8.52 -11.58
C TYR A 122 1.92 -8.75 -10.47
N TYR A 123 1.53 -7.69 -9.79
CA TYR A 123 0.47 -7.69 -8.80
C TYR A 123 -0.39 -6.46 -8.97
N CYS A 124 -1.71 -6.64 -8.90
CA CYS A 124 -2.69 -5.58 -8.72
C CYS A 124 -3.29 -5.69 -7.32
N VAL A 125 -3.40 -4.57 -6.62
CA VAL A 125 -3.90 -4.50 -5.24
C VAL A 125 -4.97 -3.42 -5.15
N ARG A 126 -6.14 -3.79 -4.60
CA ARG A 126 -7.19 -2.87 -4.19
C ARG A 126 -6.97 -2.50 -2.74
N ALA A 127 -6.95 -1.21 -2.44
CA ALA A 127 -7.03 -0.65 -1.10
C ALA A 127 -8.40 -0.03 -0.89
N THR A 128 -9.01 -0.22 0.29
CA THR A 128 -10.37 0.24 0.60
C THR A 128 -10.39 0.87 1.99
N LEU A 129 -11.05 2.03 2.11
CA LEU A 129 -11.37 2.69 3.38
C LEU A 129 -12.71 2.20 3.91
N PRO A 130 -12.99 2.34 5.24
CA PRO A 130 -14.28 1.95 5.84
C PRO A 130 -15.49 2.63 5.21
N ASN A 131 -15.34 3.82 4.64
CA ASN A 131 -16.40 4.54 3.93
C ASN A 131 -16.67 4.03 2.50
N GLY A 132 -16.02 2.93 2.09
CA GLY A 132 -16.18 2.33 0.77
C GLY A 132 -15.33 2.95 -0.35
N ARG A 133 -14.64 4.07 -0.11
CA ARG A 133 -13.69 4.61 -1.10
C ARG A 133 -12.57 3.61 -1.35
N CYS A 134 -12.30 3.31 -2.59
CA CYS A 134 -11.26 2.35 -2.97
C CYS A 134 -10.42 2.85 -4.14
N VAL A 135 -9.22 2.30 -4.25
CA VAL A 135 -8.26 2.52 -5.33
C VAL A 135 -7.62 1.19 -5.68
N GLU A 136 -7.36 0.95 -6.95
CA GLU A 136 -6.54 -0.16 -7.41
C GLU A 136 -5.24 0.37 -7.98
N SER A 137 -4.14 -0.25 -7.59
CA SER A 137 -2.81 0.07 -8.11
C SER A 137 -2.02 -1.20 -8.35
N ASP A 138 -1.22 -1.16 -9.38
CA ASP A 138 -0.42 -2.29 -9.81
C ASP A 138 1.07 -2.02 -9.72
N ALA A 139 1.86 -3.08 -9.72
CA ALA A 139 3.30 -3.01 -9.84
C ALA A 139 3.90 -4.29 -10.39
N LEU A 140 5.00 -4.12 -11.12
CA LEU A 140 5.81 -5.20 -11.65
C LEU A 140 7.18 -5.21 -10.98
N CYS A 141 7.75 -6.40 -10.81
CA CYS A 141 9.15 -6.59 -10.49
C CYS A 141 9.76 -7.62 -11.44
N SER A 142 10.83 -7.21 -12.15
CA SER A 142 11.54 -8.09 -13.08
C SER A 142 12.89 -8.51 -12.51
N ARG A 143 13.30 -9.72 -12.85
CA ARG A 143 14.63 -10.23 -12.56
C ARG A 143 15.72 -9.47 -13.34
N SER A 144 15.37 -8.81 -14.43
CA SER A 144 16.26 -7.94 -15.19
C SER A 144 16.59 -6.61 -14.48
N GLU A 145 15.84 -6.24 -13.43
CA GLU A 145 16.19 -5.08 -12.63
C GLU A 145 17.55 -5.27 -11.97
N LYS A 146 18.33 -4.21 -11.89
CA LYS A 146 19.67 -4.22 -11.29
C LYS A 146 19.66 -4.81 -9.88
N GLY A 147 20.53 -5.80 -9.63
CA GLY A 147 20.63 -6.50 -8.36
C GLY A 147 19.53 -7.53 -8.12
N LYS A 148 18.67 -7.81 -9.13
CA LYS A 148 17.61 -8.83 -9.03
C LYS A 148 17.94 -10.13 -9.77
N ASP A 149 18.99 -10.19 -10.55
CA ASP A 149 19.41 -11.35 -11.35
C ASP A 149 19.61 -12.64 -10.51
N LYS A 150 20.18 -12.50 -9.30
CA LYS A 150 20.53 -13.61 -8.40
C LYS A 150 19.58 -13.83 -7.24
N VAL A 151 18.56 -12.97 -7.07
CA VAL A 151 17.63 -13.11 -5.94
C VAL A 151 16.69 -14.32 -6.10
N SER A 152 16.07 -14.74 -4.99
CA SER A 152 15.07 -15.82 -5.00
C SER A 152 13.79 -15.40 -5.74
N ASP A 153 13.01 -16.38 -6.20
CA ASP A 153 11.69 -16.13 -6.79
C ASP A 153 10.76 -15.44 -5.78
N HIS A 154 10.86 -15.82 -4.50
CA HIS A 154 10.14 -15.18 -3.42
C HIS A 154 10.43 -13.68 -3.33
N THR A 155 11.69 -13.26 -3.52
CA THR A 155 12.08 -11.84 -3.49
C THR A 155 11.44 -11.06 -4.64
N ILE A 156 11.38 -11.62 -5.87
CA ILE A 156 10.73 -10.98 -7.01
C ILE A 156 9.24 -10.77 -6.73
N MET A 157 8.54 -11.84 -6.29
CA MET A 157 7.12 -11.76 -5.94
C MET A 157 6.84 -10.79 -4.79
N SER A 158 7.60 -10.87 -3.71
CA SER A 158 7.39 -10.01 -2.54
C SER A 158 7.67 -8.54 -2.83
N THR A 159 8.63 -8.25 -3.70
CA THR A 159 8.91 -6.87 -4.14
C THR A 159 7.76 -6.31 -4.97
N ALA A 160 7.26 -7.04 -5.98
CA ALA A 160 6.13 -6.62 -6.79
C ALA A 160 4.88 -6.38 -5.92
N LYS A 161 4.53 -7.36 -5.06
CA LYS A 161 3.41 -7.22 -4.12
C LYS A 161 3.57 -5.99 -3.20
N THR A 162 4.75 -5.76 -2.64
CA THR A 162 4.99 -4.63 -1.73
C THR A 162 4.84 -3.30 -2.46
N ARG A 163 5.36 -3.18 -3.68
CA ARG A 163 5.21 -1.97 -4.51
C ARG A 163 3.74 -1.68 -4.79
N ALA A 164 2.97 -2.68 -5.27
CA ALA A 164 1.55 -2.52 -5.55
C ALA A 164 0.76 -2.11 -4.29
N THR A 165 1.02 -2.77 -3.17
CA THR A 165 0.35 -2.46 -1.90
C THR A 165 0.67 -1.03 -1.44
N ASN A 166 1.94 -0.61 -1.47
CA ASN A 166 2.34 0.72 -1.05
C ASN A 166 1.73 1.82 -1.92
N ARG A 167 1.68 1.60 -3.25
CA ARG A 167 1.00 2.52 -4.20
C ARG A 167 -0.47 2.65 -3.89
N ALA A 168 -1.18 1.52 -3.77
CA ALA A 168 -2.61 1.55 -3.49
C ALA A 168 -2.92 2.32 -2.18
N ILE A 169 -2.14 2.10 -1.12
CA ILE A 169 -2.29 2.84 0.12
C ILE A 169 -1.98 4.32 -0.09
N ALA A 170 -0.86 4.67 -0.75
CA ALA A 170 -0.44 6.05 -0.99
C ALA A 170 -1.49 6.85 -1.77
N GLU A 171 -2.04 6.27 -2.83
CA GLU A 171 -3.08 6.88 -3.66
C GLU A 171 -4.40 7.04 -2.89
N LEU A 172 -4.80 6.01 -2.13
CA LEU A 172 -6.06 6.01 -1.39
C LEU A 172 -6.09 7.10 -0.30
N ILE A 173 -4.99 7.27 0.44
CA ILE A 173 -4.89 8.27 1.51
C ILE A 173 -4.40 9.63 1.03
N GLY A 174 -4.14 9.79 -0.27
CA GLY A 174 -3.69 11.07 -0.85
C GLY A 174 -2.27 11.47 -0.48
N ALA A 175 -1.39 10.50 -0.15
CA ALA A 175 0.00 10.78 0.24
C ALA A 175 0.86 11.29 -0.91
N GLY A 176 0.51 10.97 -2.17
CA GLY A 176 1.16 11.47 -3.38
C GLY A 176 2.66 11.13 -3.52
N GLU A 177 3.16 10.20 -2.72
CA GLU A 177 4.58 9.89 -2.63
C GLU A 177 4.91 8.50 -3.19
N VAL A 178 6.09 8.40 -3.80
CA VAL A 178 6.66 7.13 -4.27
C VAL A 178 7.32 6.40 -3.10
N SER A 179 7.17 5.08 -3.04
CA SER A 179 7.79 4.28 -1.98
C SER A 179 9.30 4.06 -2.22
N ALA A 180 10.05 3.81 -1.14
CA ALA A 180 11.48 3.53 -1.24
C ALA A 180 11.80 2.32 -2.14
N GLU A 181 10.91 1.33 -2.16
CA GLU A 181 11.04 0.12 -2.95
C GLU A 181 10.92 0.38 -4.46
N GLU A 182 10.19 1.43 -4.86
CA GLU A 182 10.03 1.83 -6.25
C GLU A 182 11.23 2.62 -6.75
N MET A 183 11.77 3.53 -5.93
CA MET A 183 12.92 4.35 -6.28
C MET A 183 14.17 3.53 -6.64
N GLY A 184 14.27 2.31 -6.11
CA GLY A 184 15.34 1.39 -6.49
C GLY A 184 15.33 1.05 -7.99
N ALA A 185 14.17 0.91 -8.62
CA ALA A 185 14.00 0.59 -10.03
C ALA A 185 14.23 1.78 -10.96
N GLU A 186 13.65 2.94 -10.65
CA GLU A 186 13.79 4.16 -11.47
C GLU A 186 15.23 4.66 -11.56
N LYS A 187 15.97 4.59 -10.46
CA LYS A 187 17.39 4.98 -10.43
C LYS A 187 18.24 4.12 -11.35
N GLN A 188 17.82 2.88 -11.61
CA GLN A 188 18.53 1.94 -12.46
C GLN A 188 18.32 2.21 -13.93
N LEU A 189 17.09 2.52 -14.35
CA LEU A 189 16.76 2.87 -15.73
C LEU A 189 17.57 4.10 -16.22
N LYS A 190 17.65 5.15 -15.39
CA LYS A 190 18.40 6.36 -15.71
C LYS A 190 19.92 6.13 -15.84
N LEU A 191 20.50 5.20 -15.05
CA LEU A 191 21.91 4.87 -15.15
C LEU A 191 22.26 4.02 -16.39
N GLU A 192 21.32 3.23 -16.88
CA GLU A 192 21.50 2.41 -18.10
C GLU A 192 21.39 3.27 -19.37
N GLU A 193 20.52 4.27 -19.41
CA GLU A 193 20.43 5.24 -20.49
C GLU A 193 21.72 6.08 -20.60
N GLU A 194 22.29 6.52 -19.48
CA GLU A 194 23.56 7.27 -19.48
C GLU A 194 24.75 6.39 -19.92
N SER A 195 24.79 5.11 -19.55
CA SER A 195 25.85 4.19 -19.94
C SER A 195 25.81 3.79 -21.41
N SER A 196 24.63 3.79 -22.03
CA SER A 196 24.44 3.51 -23.45
C SER A 196 24.74 4.72 -24.35
N SER A 197 24.54 5.94 -23.84
CA SER A 197 24.83 7.19 -24.57
C SER A 197 26.32 7.56 -24.59
N SER A 198 27.13 7.07 -23.63
CA SER A 198 28.57 7.33 -23.59
C SER A 198 29.42 6.33 -24.39
N LYS A 199 28.80 5.39 -25.10
CA LYS A 199 29.47 4.41 -25.99
C LYS A 199 29.28 4.67 -27.47
N LYS A 200 28.85 5.86 -27.87
CA LYS A 200 28.77 6.30 -29.27
C LYS A 200 29.83 7.32 -29.59
#